data_991a37da248070f796302a50d64937ab
#
_entry.id   991a37da248070f796302a50d64937ab
#
_cell.length_a   1.000
_cell.length_b   1.000
_cell.length_c   1.000
_cell.angle_alpha   90.00
_cell.angle_beta   90.00
_cell.angle_gamma   90.00
#
_symmetry.space_group_name_H-M   'P 1'
#
loop_
_entity.id
_entity.type
_entity.pdbx_description
1 polymer ?
#
loop_
_entity_poly.entity_id
_entity_poly.type
_entity_poly.pdbx_seq_one_letter_code
_entity_poly.pdbx_strand_id
1 'polypeptide(L)'
;MTLSIRALGRAATWATLACHAVACQKERAVERGAPPPPIASSKPGACASGGGTVKDSVSAAFFPRIGGDYCVDPNGEARAFGESAPNSLDAVCTELFDGECEIYKSYGLRRVVTLRYIDGKGSPGAVNVNLSRFASAEGAYGFFTKRVVADADPAETVPAALDAGGAGALGSGIAYVWRADMVAELSYTNELEPPDQLKASAQRALPPIAKAMGDALPGDAHLPKPVTLLPVANRLPMGVSYAAKDLLGVAGTGPGALGFYRDGAERYRVFSLTRADDDSAKDVLKTLRKVEGAKALKDTGVDAVVFSMRDEESSPLVGWVVGRKGSTVVGVGDELFVLRGKADSQAARIPEAKKLERVKAVLADVK
;
A
#
# COMPACT_ATOMS: atom_id res chain seq x y z
N MET A 1 68.45 -18.29 15.33
CA MET A 1 69.02 -18.44 13.99
C MET A 1 68.40 -17.29 13.11
N THR A 2 69.25 -16.38 12.89
CA THR A 2 69.06 -15.12 12.13
C THR A 2 69.16 -15.34 10.65
N LEU A 3 68.41 -14.63 9.85
CA LEU A 3 68.73 -14.12 8.50
C LEU A 3 67.49 -13.37 8.04
N SER A 4 67.37 -12.10 8.04
CA SER A 4 68.06 -10.95 7.43
C SER A 4 67.92 -10.87 5.91
N ILE A 5 67.20 -9.81 5.49
CA ILE A 5 67.40 -8.85 4.41
C ILE A 5 67.11 -9.31 2.97
N ARG A 6 66.20 -8.58 2.26
CA ARG A 6 66.62 -7.52 1.34
C ARG A 6 65.43 -6.72 0.80
N ALA A 7 65.45 -5.44 1.05
CA ALA A 7 64.73 -4.42 0.32
C ALA A 7 65.31 -4.29 -1.10
N LEU A 8 64.46 -4.11 -2.07
CA LEU A 8 64.80 -3.52 -3.37
C LEU A 8 63.70 -2.52 -3.77
N GLY A 9 64.06 -1.28 -3.58
CA GLY A 9 63.29 -0.16 -4.11
C GLY A 9 63.37 -0.12 -5.64
N ARG A 10 62.33 0.24 -6.27
CA ARG A 10 62.35 0.87 -7.58
C ARG A 10 61.46 2.13 -7.52
N ALA A 11 62.14 3.21 -7.65
CA ALA A 11 61.64 4.53 -7.88
C ALA A 11 61.17 4.70 -9.32
N ALA A 12 60.44 5.75 -9.49
CA ALA A 12 60.15 6.50 -10.70
C ALA A 12 59.08 5.89 -11.60
N THR A 13 58.11 6.62 -11.99
CA THR A 13 58.17 7.85 -12.78
C THR A 13 56.78 8.48 -12.79
N TRP A 14 56.72 9.71 -12.44
CA TRP A 14 55.58 10.60 -12.72
C TRP A 14 55.47 10.75 -14.23
N ALA A 15 54.37 10.29 -14.79
CA ALA A 15 53.93 10.67 -16.13
C ALA A 15 52.67 11.49 -15.97
N THR A 16 52.83 12.77 -15.99
CA THR A 16 51.83 13.76 -16.34
C THR A 16 51.22 13.41 -17.70
N LEU A 17 49.96 13.01 -17.71
CA LEU A 17 49.15 13.06 -18.92
C LEU A 17 48.02 14.06 -18.73
N ALA A 18 48.17 15.10 -19.52
CA ALA A 18 47.30 16.24 -19.60
C ALA A 18 45.85 15.89 -19.97
N CYS A 19 44.98 16.69 -19.43
CA CYS A 19 43.61 16.91 -19.86
C CYS A 19 43.40 16.73 -21.37
N HIS A 20 42.47 15.89 -21.76
CA HIS A 20 41.68 16.16 -22.97
C HIS A 20 40.27 15.57 -22.81
N ALA A 21 39.33 16.40 -23.23
CA ALA A 21 37.92 16.12 -23.49
C ALA A 21 37.01 16.15 -22.26
N VAL A 22 36.65 17.35 -21.85
CA VAL A 22 35.32 17.67 -21.42
C VAL A 22 34.36 17.26 -22.55
N ALA A 23 33.86 16.05 -22.50
CA ALA A 23 32.67 15.71 -23.26
C ALA A 23 31.51 16.41 -22.53
N CYS A 24 31.09 17.55 -23.07
CA CYS A 24 29.78 18.11 -22.79
C CYS A 24 28.75 17.00 -23.04
N GLN A 25 28.36 16.28 -22.01
CA GLN A 25 27.08 15.63 -22.00
C GLN A 25 26.06 16.77 -22.04
N LYS A 26 25.57 17.01 -23.25
CA LYS A 26 24.39 17.78 -23.51
C LYS A 26 23.30 17.09 -22.69
N GLU A 27 23.03 17.60 -21.48
CA GLU A 27 21.82 17.27 -20.75
C GLU A 27 20.70 17.46 -21.77
N ARG A 28 20.10 16.36 -22.20
CA ARG A 28 18.80 16.41 -22.84
C ARG A 28 17.90 17.04 -21.81
N ALA A 29 17.57 18.31 -22.03
CA ALA A 29 16.47 18.94 -21.37
C ALA A 29 15.29 17.99 -21.62
N VAL A 30 14.85 17.30 -20.54
CA VAL A 30 13.57 16.64 -20.53
C VAL A 30 12.62 17.78 -20.86
N GLU A 31 12.03 17.76 -22.04
CA GLU A 31 10.92 18.64 -22.37
C GLU A 31 9.90 18.39 -21.29
N ARG A 32 9.83 19.29 -20.32
CA ARG A 32 8.70 19.34 -19.40
C ARG A 32 7.49 19.50 -20.29
N GLY A 33 6.67 18.47 -20.35
CA GLY A 33 5.40 18.52 -21.04
C GLY A 33 4.73 19.85 -20.69
N ALA A 34 4.05 20.44 -21.67
CA ALA A 34 3.35 21.71 -21.44
C ALA A 34 2.59 21.62 -20.11
N PRO A 35 2.65 22.65 -19.23
CA PRO A 35 1.91 22.65 -17.99
C PRO A 35 0.46 22.31 -18.33
N PRO A 36 -0.21 21.47 -17.52
CA PRO A 36 -1.61 21.16 -17.74
C PRO A 36 -2.38 22.48 -17.86
N PRO A 37 -3.37 22.56 -18.75
CA PRO A 37 -4.15 23.78 -18.92
C PRO A 37 -4.68 24.22 -17.56
N PRO A 38 -4.69 25.54 -17.25
CA PRO A 38 -5.14 26.07 -15.98
C PRO A 38 -6.50 25.49 -15.68
N ILE A 39 -6.68 24.97 -14.45
CA ILE A 39 -7.92 24.39 -13.97
C ILE A 39 -8.96 25.51 -14.02
N ALA A 40 -9.81 25.50 -15.03
CA ALA A 40 -10.90 26.44 -15.11
C ALA A 40 -11.80 26.24 -13.88
N SER A 41 -12.02 27.32 -13.10
CA SER A 41 -12.98 27.29 -12.01
C SER A 41 -14.35 26.86 -12.55
N SER A 42 -15.04 25.97 -11.87
CA SER A 42 -16.41 25.62 -12.22
C SER A 42 -17.27 26.88 -12.10
N LYS A 43 -18.29 27.00 -12.95
CA LYS A 43 -19.28 28.06 -12.78
C LYS A 43 -20.24 27.68 -11.65
N PRO A 44 -20.67 28.63 -10.79
CA PRO A 44 -21.76 28.36 -9.84
C PRO A 44 -22.97 27.75 -10.57
N GLY A 45 -23.53 26.67 -10.01
CA GLY A 45 -24.64 25.95 -10.63
C GLY A 45 -24.24 24.91 -11.68
N ALA A 46 -22.93 24.62 -11.88
CA ALA A 46 -22.47 23.59 -12.83
C ALA A 46 -23.08 22.19 -12.55
N CYS A 47 -23.43 21.91 -11.30
CA CYS A 47 -24.07 20.66 -10.89
C CYS A 47 -25.62 20.70 -10.94
N ALA A 48 -26.24 21.81 -11.26
CA ALA A 48 -27.71 21.98 -11.22
C ALA A 48 -28.46 21.04 -12.18
N SER A 49 -27.82 20.64 -13.30
CA SER A 49 -28.34 19.66 -14.26
C SER A 49 -28.11 18.21 -13.87
N GLY A 50 -27.60 17.96 -12.66
CA GLY A 50 -27.27 16.62 -12.18
C GLY A 50 -25.85 16.13 -12.59
N GLY A 51 -24.95 17.04 -12.96
CA GLY A 51 -23.58 16.74 -13.33
C GLY A 51 -23.44 16.12 -14.73
N GLY A 52 -22.18 15.86 -15.11
CA GLY A 52 -21.82 15.24 -16.39
C GLY A 52 -22.25 13.78 -16.50
N THR A 53 -22.15 13.25 -17.72
CA THR A 53 -22.46 11.84 -18.01
C THR A 53 -21.17 11.09 -18.27
N VAL A 54 -20.99 9.97 -17.60
CA VAL A 54 -19.87 9.05 -17.84
C VAL A 54 -20.14 8.24 -19.09
N LYS A 55 -19.36 8.45 -20.14
CA LYS A 55 -19.57 7.79 -21.46
C LYS A 55 -19.04 6.36 -21.50
N ASP A 56 -18.20 5.95 -20.56
CA ASP A 56 -17.70 4.57 -20.47
C ASP A 56 -18.81 3.63 -20.00
N SER A 57 -19.41 2.88 -20.92
CA SER A 57 -20.57 2.00 -20.65
C SER A 57 -20.27 0.88 -19.65
N VAL A 58 -19.01 0.48 -19.50
CA VAL A 58 -18.57 -0.58 -18.58
C VAL A 58 -18.59 -0.09 -17.14
N SER A 59 -18.25 1.18 -16.91
CA SER A 59 -18.03 1.72 -15.56
C SER A 59 -19.00 2.83 -15.18
N ALA A 60 -19.88 3.29 -16.10
CA ALA A 60 -20.76 4.43 -15.87
C ALA A 60 -21.63 4.27 -14.60
N ALA A 61 -22.10 3.06 -14.32
CA ALA A 61 -22.94 2.76 -13.15
C ALA A 61 -22.18 2.89 -11.81
N PHE A 62 -20.86 2.87 -11.81
CA PHE A 62 -20.04 2.92 -10.62
C PHE A 62 -19.64 4.36 -10.22
N PHE A 63 -19.94 5.33 -11.10
CA PHE A 63 -19.67 6.74 -10.86
C PHE A 63 -20.98 7.48 -10.58
N PRO A 64 -21.32 7.78 -9.32
CA PRO A 64 -22.45 8.61 -8.98
C PRO A 64 -22.29 9.98 -9.63
N ARG A 65 -23.33 10.50 -10.28
CA ARG A 65 -23.24 11.80 -10.96
C ARG A 65 -23.04 12.96 -10.00
N ILE A 66 -23.49 12.79 -8.74
CA ILE A 66 -23.37 13.77 -7.66
C ILE A 66 -22.84 13.07 -6.41
N GLY A 67 -21.91 13.73 -5.70
CA GLY A 67 -21.41 13.35 -4.39
C GLY A 67 -21.26 14.60 -3.50
N GLY A 68 -22.21 14.83 -2.60
CA GLY A 68 -22.28 16.07 -1.82
C GLY A 68 -22.46 17.31 -2.70
N ASP A 69 -21.59 18.30 -2.53
CA ASP A 69 -21.59 19.54 -3.34
C ASP A 69 -20.88 19.35 -4.70
N TYR A 70 -20.30 18.18 -4.96
CA TYR A 70 -19.55 17.89 -6.17
C TYR A 70 -20.35 17.06 -7.16
N CYS A 71 -20.08 17.27 -8.44
CA CYS A 71 -20.64 16.44 -9.51
C CYS A 71 -19.59 16.10 -10.56
N VAL A 72 -19.84 15.02 -11.32
CA VAL A 72 -19.02 14.70 -12.51
C VAL A 72 -18.94 15.94 -13.40
N ASP A 73 -17.72 16.31 -13.78
CA ASP A 73 -17.48 17.47 -14.64
C ASP A 73 -18.22 17.30 -15.98
N PRO A 74 -19.21 18.17 -16.31
CA PRO A 74 -19.97 18.07 -17.56
C PRO A 74 -19.12 18.34 -18.80
N ASN A 75 -17.97 18.99 -18.65
CA ASN A 75 -17.01 19.27 -19.72
C ASN A 75 -15.80 18.36 -19.66
N GLY A 76 -15.69 17.51 -18.63
CA GLY A 76 -14.62 16.56 -18.46
C GLY A 76 -14.83 15.30 -19.28
N GLU A 77 -13.74 14.63 -19.63
CA GLU A 77 -13.77 13.34 -20.29
C GLU A 77 -13.37 12.23 -19.32
N ALA A 78 -14.19 11.16 -19.27
CA ALA A 78 -13.76 9.93 -18.66
C ALA A 78 -12.78 9.22 -19.60
N ARG A 79 -11.59 8.86 -19.10
CA ARG A 79 -10.62 8.06 -19.85
C ARG A 79 -10.56 6.67 -19.26
N ALA A 80 -10.57 5.66 -20.14
CA ALA A 80 -10.50 4.26 -19.76
C ALA A 80 -9.28 3.58 -20.36
N PHE A 81 -8.66 2.70 -19.58
CA PHE A 81 -7.44 1.97 -19.92
C PHE A 81 -7.58 0.50 -19.57
N GLY A 82 -6.98 -0.38 -20.37
CA GLY A 82 -6.94 -1.81 -20.12
C GLY A 82 -8.11 -2.58 -20.71
N GLU A 83 -8.62 -3.57 -19.99
CA GLU A 83 -9.63 -4.50 -20.45
C GLU A 83 -10.91 -3.76 -20.91
N SER A 84 -11.36 -4.05 -22.15
CA SER A 84 -12.53 -3.41 -22.77
C SER A 84 -12.45 -1.87 -22.81
N ALA A 85 -11.25 -1.30 -22.89
CA ALA A 85 -11.01 0.14 -22.96
C ALA A 85 -10.36 0.54 -24.28
N PRO A 86 -10.50 1.82 -24.72
CA PRO A 86 -9.86 2.30 -25.94
C PRO A 86 -8.33 2.43 -25.81
N ASN A 87 -7.81 2.65 -24.58
CA ASN A 87 -6.39 2.80 -24.31
C ASN A 87 -5.81 1.52 -23.69
N SER A 88 -4.54 1.23 -24.00
CA SER A 88 -3.85 0.08 -23.41
C SER A 88 -3.65 0.25 -21.90
N LEU A 89 -3.49 -0.87 -21.19
CA LEU A 89 -3.17 -0.81 -19.76
C LEU A 89 -1.78 -0.16 -19.51
N ASP A 90 -0.83 -0.32 -20.45
CA ASP A 90 0.50 0.27 -20.32
C ASP A 90 0.48 1.80 -20.44
N ALA A 91 -0.47 2.37 -21.19
CA ALA A 91 -0.63 3.81 -21.28
C ALA A 91 -0.96 4.47 -19.94
N VAL A 92 -1.60 3.74 -19.01
CA VAL A 92 -1.91 4.26 -17.66
C VAL A 92 -0.65 4.62 -16.89
N CYS A 93 0.46 3.92 -17.13
CA CYS A 93 1.73 4.13 -16.46
C CYS A 93 2.33 5.51 -16.70
N THR A 94 2.20 5.98 -17.95
CA THR A 94 2.75 7.28 -18.38
C THR A 94 1.75 8.42 -18.25
N GLU A 95 0.46 8.12 -18.30
CA GLU A 95 -0.58 9.15 -18.36
C GLU A 95 -1.24 9.46 -17.02
N LEU A 96 -1.26 8.49 -16.08
CA LEU A 96 -1.96 8.64 -14.81
C LEU A 96 -1.10 8.38 -13.57
N PHE A 97 -0.17 7.42 -13.63
CA PHE A 97 0.51 6.89 -12.44
C PHE A 97 1.99 7.30 -12.35
N ASP A 98 2.44 8.19 -13.22
CA ASP A 98 3.79 8.78 -13.19
C ASP A 98 4.92 7.74 -12.92
N GLY A 99 4.81 6.58 -13.55
CA GLY A 99 5.75 5.47 -13.42
C GLY A 99 5.45 4.44 -12.31
N GLU A 100 4.52 4.69 -11.39
CA GLU A 100 4.19 3.76 -10.29
C GLU A 100 3.34 2.54 -10.70
N CYS A 101 3.26 2.25 -11.97
CA CYS A 101 2.38 1.25 -12.55
C CYS A 101 2.65 -0.18 -12.07
N GLU A 102 3.89 -0.51 -11.81
CA GLU A 102 4.29 -1.88 -11.46
C GLU A 102 3.65 -2.35 -10.15
N ILE A 103 3.42 -1.43 -9.21
CA ILE A 103 2.72 -1.79 -7.97
C ILE A 103 1.29 -2.23 -8.25
N TYR A 104 0.56 -1.51 -9.13
CA TYR A 104 -0.80 -1.88 -9.52
C TYR A 104 -0.83 -3.21 -10.27
N LYS A 105 0.08 -3.42 -11.22
CA LYS A 105 0.20 -4.66 -12.00
C LYS A 105 0.51 -5.87 -11.11
N SER A 106 1.34 -5.70 -10.08
CA SER A 106 1.69 -6.78 -9.15
C SER A 106 0.50 -7.33 -8.37
N TYR A 107 -0.55 -6.52 -8.19
CA TYR A 107 -1.83 -6.92 -7.60
C TYR A 107 -2.87 -7.37 -8.63
N GLY A 108 -2.50 -7.41 -9.91
CA GLY A 108 -3.35 -7.93 -10.97
C GLY A 108 -4.29 -6.89 -11.57
N LEU A 109 -3.86 -5.64 -11.70
CA LEU A 109 -4.61 -4.58 -12.38
C LEU A 109 -5.09 -5.03 -13.77
N ARG A 110 -6.35 -4.80 -14.09
CA ARG A 110 -6.99 -5.13 -15.36
C ARG A 110 -7.51 -3.91 -16.10
N ARG A 111 -8.07 -2.96 -15.36
CA ARG A 111 -8.72 -1.80 -15.94
C ARG A 111 -8.61 -0.60 -15.01
N VAL A 112 -8.46 0.58 -15.58
CA VAL A 112 -8.58 1.87 -14.86
C VAL A 112 -9.52 2.78 -15.62
N VAL A 113 -10.39 3.47 -14.90
CA VAL A 113 -11.17 4.58 -15.43
C VAL A 113 -10.90 5.80 -14.58
N THR A 114 -10.52 6.91 -15.22
CA THR A 114 -10.31 8.18 -14.54
C THR A 114 -11.33 9.21 -14.99
N LEU A 115 -11.82 10.00 -14.05
CA LEU A 115 -12.65 11.17 -14.31
C LEU A 115 -12.51 12.19 -13.18
N ARG A 116 -13.09 13.36 -13.41
CA ARG A 116 -13.03 14.50 -12.49
C ARG A 116 -14.41 14.88 -11.99
N TYR A 117 -14.49 15.21 -10.71
CA TYR A 117 -15.62 15.90 -10.09
C TYR A 117 -15.25 17.36 -9.85
N ILE A 118 -16.19 18.26 -10.05
CA ILE A 118 -16.06 19.70 -9.81
C ILE A 118 -17.03 20.17 -8.74
N ASP A 119 -16.68 21.25 -8.07
CA ASP A 119 -17.55 21.89 -7.07
C ASP A 119 -18.71 22.62 -7.73
N GLY A 120 -19.93 22.23 -7.41
CA GLY A 120 -21.15 22.88 -7.90
C GLY A 120 -21.35 24.31 -7.41
N LYS A 121 -20.63 24.74 -6.38
CA LYS A 121 -20.66 26.12 -5.84
C LYS A 121 -19.70 27.07 -6.57
N GLY A 122 -18.89 26.56 -7.48
CA GLY A 122 -18.01 27.37 -8.30
C GLY A 122 -16.60 27.58 -7.71
N SER A 123 -16.23 26.84 -6.67
CA SER A 123 -14.84 26.78 -6.20
C SER A 123 -13.94 26.14 -7.26
N PRO A 124 -12.65 26.52 -7.36
CA PRO A 124 -11.70 25.86 -8.24
C PRO A 124 -11.31 24.45 -7.76
N GLY A 125 -11.73 24.05 -6.56
CA GLY A 125 -11.47 22.72 -6.04
C GLY A 125 -12.10 21.61 -6.86
N ALA A 126 -11.35 20.54 -7.09
CA ALA A 126 -11.78 19.38 -7.86
C ALA A 126 -11.35 18.08 -7.19
N VAL A 127 -12.04 16.99 -7.51
CA VAL A 127 -11.67 15.64 -7.08
C VAL A 127 -11.41 14.80 -8.32
N ASN A 128 -10.17 14.35 -8.47
CA ASN A 128 -9.81 13.38 -9.49
C ASN A 128 -10.05 11.97 -8.92
N VAL A 129 -10.70 11.12 -9.69
CA VAL A 129 -11.04 9.77 -9.29
C VAL A 129 -10.41 8.79 -10.27
N ASN A 130 -9.65 7.83 -9.73
CA ASN A 130 -9.17 6.66 -10.45
C ASN A 130 -9.89 5.43 -9.90
N LEU A 131 -10.73 4.80 -10.71
CA LEU A 131 -11.38 3.54 -10.38
C LEU A 131 -10.59 2.41 -11.05
N SER A 132 -9.92 1.61 -10.24
CA SER A 132 -9.12 0.47 -10.65
C SER A 132 -9.88 -0.84 -10.43
N ARG A 133 -9.90 -1.73 -11.44
CA ARG A 133 -10.41 -3.09 -11.34
C ARG A 133 -9.26 -4.08 -11.43
N PHE A 134 -9.28 -5.07 -10.56
CA PHE A 134 -8.24 -6.09 -10.43
C PHE A 134 -8.75 -7.47 -10.90
N ALA A 135 -7.85 -8.43 -11.01
CA ALA A 135 -8.18 -9.80 -11.42
C ALA A 135 -8.92 -10.59 -10.33
N SER A 136 -8.83 -10.15 -9.07
CA SER A 136 -9.49 -10.80 -7.93
C SER A 136 -9.78 -9.80 -6.81
N ALA A 137 -10.71 -10.17 -5.93
CA ALA A 137 -11.03 -9.39 -4.73
C ALA A 137 -9.83 -9.30 -3.76
N GLU A 138 -9.06 -10.38 -3.63
CA GLU A 138 -7.84 -10.38 -2.83
C GLU A 138 -6.77 -9.45 -3.40
N GLY A 139 -6.61 -9.42 -4.73
CA GLY A 139 -5.70 -8.47 -5.39
C GLY A 139 -6.11 -7.02 -5.13
N ALA A 140 -7.39 -6.70 -5.30
CA ALA A 140 -7.93 -5.38 -5.01
C ALA A 140 -7.75 -5.00 -3.53
N TYR A 141 -8.09 -5.90 -2.60
CA TYR A 141 -7.93 -5.65 -1.17
C TYR A 141 -6.44 -5.48 -0.78
N GLY A 142 -5.57 -6.30 -1.34
CA GLY A 142 -4.13 -6.19 -1.15
C GLY A 142 -3.59 -4.84 -1.61
N PHE A 143 -4.00 -4.39 -2.79
CA PHE A 143 -3.65 -3.07 -3.31
C PHE A 143 -4.18 -1.95 -2.41
N PHE A 144 -5.47 -1.99 -2.05
CA PHE A 144 -6.08 -1.03 -1.12
C PHE A 144 -5.27 -0.91 0.18
N THR A 145 -4.99 -2.03 0.85
CA THR A 145 -4.25 -2.02 2.11
C THR A 145 -2.80 -1.56 1.93
N LYS A 146 -2.16 -1.89 0.80
CA LYS A 146 -0.81 -1.43 0.48
C LYS A 146 -0.76 0.09 0.36
N ARG A 147 -1.73 0.70 -0.34
CA ARG A 147 -1.83 2.16 -0.48
C ARG A 147 -2.06 2.82 0.88
N VAL A 148 -3.05 2.34 1.64
CA VAL A 148 -3.41 2.89 2.95
C VAL A 148 -2.24 2.83 3.94
N VAL A 149 -1.51 1.70 4.01
CA VAL A 149 -0.35 1.55 4.90
C VAL A 149 0.86 2.35 4.42
N ALA A 150 1.07 2.49 3.10
CA ALA A 150 2.17 3.30 2.55
C ALA A 150 2.01 4.79 2.87
N ASP A 151 0.77 5.28 2.91
CA ASP A 151 0.45 6.68 3.20
C ASP A 151 0.31 6.95 4.72
N ALA A 152 0.51 5.94 5.55
CA ALA A 152 0.33 6.01 6.99
C ALA A 152 1.60 5.68 7.75
N ASP A 153 1.85 6.42 8.81
CA ASP A 153 2.61 5.91 9.94
C ASP A 153 1.66 5.05 10.79
N PRO A 154 1.89 3.72 10.95
CA PRO A 154 1.05 2.88 11.79
C PRO A 154 0.98 3.33 13.26
N ALA A 155 1.86 4.22 13.69
CA ALA A 155 1.83 4.83 15.02
C ALA A 155 0.92 6.04 15.09
N GLU A 156 0.56 6.59 13.96
CA GLU A 156 -0.34 7.73 13.83
C GLU A 156 -1.69 7.26 13.31
N THR A 157 -2.74 7.98 13.49
CA THR A 157 -4.09 7.58 13.08
C THR A 157 -4.46 8.10 11.68
N VAL A 158 -3.50 8.15 10.77
CA VAL A 158 -3.71 8.65 9.40
C VAL A 158 -3.21 7.60 8.40
N PRO A 159 -3.98 7.21 7.41
CA PRO A 159 -5.39 7.56 7.13
C PRO A 159 -6.38 7.06 8.18
N ALA A 160 -7.47 7.80 8.37
CA ALA A 160 -8.58 7.40 9.23
C ALA A 160 -9.55 6.47 8.48
N ALA A 161 -10.25 5.60 9.22
CA ALA A 161 -11.31 4.78 8.63
C ALA A 161 -12.44 5.68 8.09
N LEU A 162 -12.95 5.33 6.91
CA LEU A 162 -14.08 5.98 6.25
C LEU A 162 -15.18 4.94 6.01
N ASP A 163 -16.40 5.27 6.36
CA ASP A 163 -17.56 4.41 6.10
C ASP A 163 -17.97 4.51 4.61
N ALA A 164 -17.27 3.76 3.78
CA ALA A 164 -17.50 3.70 2.34
C ALA A 164 -17.13 2.33 1.77
N GLY A 165 -17.97 1.74 0.93
CA GLY A 165 -17.75 0.46 0.29
C GLY A 165 -17.65 -0.72 1.27
N GLY A 166 -16.72 -1.63 1.03
CA GLY A 166 -16.36 -2.73 1.94
C GLY A 166 -15.29 -2.34 2.95
N ALA A 167 -14.43 -1.41 2.56
CA ALA A 167 -13.51 -0.69 3.42
C ALA A 167 -13.17 0.66 2.78
N GLY A 168 -13.08 1.70 3.59
CA GLY A 168 -12.69 3.03 3.17
C GLY A 168 -11.63 3.63 4.08
N ALA A 169 -10.80 4.50 3.52
CA ALA A 169 -9.77 5.24 4.25
C ALA A 169 -9.72 6.70 3.78
N LEU A 170 -9.47 7.62 4.69
CA LEU A 170 -9.36 9.05 4.45
C LEU A 170 -8.01 9.57 4.95
N GLY A 171 -7.14 9.92 4.04
CA GLY A 171 -5.86 10.58 4.30
C GLY A 171 -5.94 12.09 4.28
N SER A 172 -4.80 12.77 4.16
CA SER A 172 -4.75 14.24 4.19
C SER A 172 -5.34 14.91 2.94
N GLY A 173 -5.20 14.30 1.77
CA GLY A 173 -5.70 14.84 0.49
C GLY A 173 -6.29 13.78 -0.41
N ILE A 174 -6.39 12.54 0.07
CA ILE A 174 -6.83 11.38 -0.71
C ILE A 174 -7.77 10.51 0.11
N ALA A 175 -8.75 9.90 -0.56
CA ALA A 175 -9.58 8.85 0.00
C ALA A 175 -9.47 7.59 -0.84
N TYR A 176 -9.57 6.45 -0.18
CA TYR A 176 -9.56 5.12 -0.80
C TYR A 176 -10.86 4.41 -0.48
N VAL A 177 -11.43 3.74 -1.44
CA VAL A 177 -12.63 2.90 -1.27
C VAL A 177 -12.40 1.57 -1.94
N TRP A 178 -12.51 0.49 -1.18
CA TRP A 178 -12.44 -0.87 -1.70
C TRP A 178 -13.81 -1.55 -1.66
N ARG A 179 -14.15 -2.28 -2.70
CA ARG A 179 -15.24 -3.27 -2.71
C ARG A 179 -14.99 -4.32 -3.77
N ALA A 180 -15.13 -5.59 -3.40
CA ALA A 180 -14.88 -6.73 -4.29
C ALA A 180 -13.54 -6.60 -5.05
N ASP A 181 -13.56 -6.67 -6.38
CA ASP A 181 -12.38 -6.55 -7.25
C ASP A 181 -12.02 -5.11 -7.63
N MET A 182 -12.59 -4.10 -6.95
CA MET A 182 -12.43 -2.70 -7.28
C MET A 182 -11.83 -1.86 -6.14
N VAL A 183 -11.01 -0.87 -6.53
CA VAL A 183 -10.52 0.19 -5.65
C VAL A 183 -10.70 1.54 -6.33
N ALA A 184 -11.34 2.48 -5.64
CA ALA A 184 -11.37 3.87 -6.05
C ALA A 184 -10.38 4.69 -5.21
N GLU A 185 -9.56 5.50 -5.88
CA GLU A 185 -8.66 6.48 -5.31
C GLU A 185 -9.19 7.87 -5.69
N LEU A 186 -9.51 8.69 -4.70
CA LEU A 186 -10.09 10.02 -4.86
C LEU A 186 -9.11 11.05 -4.34
N SER A 187 -8.56 11.90 -5.20
CA SER A 187 -7.57 12.92 -4.83
C SER A 187 -8.17 14.31 -4.98
N TYR A 188 -8.19 15.09 -3.89
CA TYR A 188 -8.61 16.49 -3.93
C TYR A 188 -7.46 17.37 -4.39
N THR A 189 -7.76 18.30 -5.29
CA THR A 189 -6.80 19.27 -5.82
C THR A 189 -7.40 20.67 -5.85
N ASN A 190 -6.62 21.67 -5.46
CA ASN A 190 -6.92 23.08 -5.63
C ASN A 190 -5.62 23.89 -5.60
N GLU A 191 -5.20 24.40 -6.74
CA GLU A 191 -3.93 25.13 -6.89
C GLU A 191 -3.89 26.47 -6.16
N LEU A 192 -5.06 27.00 -5.76
CA LEU A 192 -5.18 28.30 -5.09
C LEU A 192 -5.17 28.16 -3.56
N GLU A 193 -5.27 26.94 -3.03
CA GLU A 193 -5.29 26.72 -1.58
C GLU A 193 -3.90 26.42 -1.03
N PRO A 194 -3.51 27.06 0.08
CA PRO A 194 -2.29 26.64 0.82
C PRO A 194 -2.51 25.26 1.47
N PRO A 195 -1.43 24.54 1.84
CA PRO A 195 -1.50 23.13 2.29
C PRO A 195 -2.51 22.85 3.42
N ASP A 196 -2.60 23.74 4.42
CA ASP A 196 -3.54 23.54 5.53
C ASP A 196 -5.01 23.67 5.09
N GLN A 197 -5.29 24.62 4.20
CA GLN A 197 -6.63 24.78 3.62
C GLN A 197 -6.95 23.61 2.69
N LEU A 198 -6.00 23.17 1.87
CA LEU A 198 -6.12 22.02 0.99
C LEU A 198 -6.55 20.77 1.78
N LYS A 199 -5.88 20.50 2.91
CA LYS A 199 -6.25 19.40 3.81
C LYS A 199 -7.67 19.53 4.33
N ALA A 200 -8.06 20.72 4.82
CA ALA A 200 -9.40 20.97 5.35
C ALA A 200 -10.48 20.84 4.28
N SER A 201 -10.20 21.27 3.05
CA SER A 201 -11.11 21.16 1.91
C SER A 201 -11.26 19.70 1.46
N ALA A 202 -10.16 18.95 1.40
CA ALA A 202 -10.18 17.51 1.11
C ALA A 202 -11.04 16.74 2.13
N GLN A 203 -10.89 17.03 3.42
CA GLN A 203 -11.68 16.41 4.50
C GLN A 203 -13.19 16.66 4.38
N ARG A 204 -13.60 17.73 3.71
CA ARG A 204 -15.02 18.02 3.42
C ARG A 204 -15.50 17.44 2.10
N ALA A 205 -14.66 17.48 1.07
CA ALA A 205 -15.03 17.12 -0.30
C ALA A 205 -15.05 15.60 -0.53
N LEU A 206 -14.05 14.88 -0.01
CA LEU A 206 -13.83 13.46 -0.33
C LEU A 206 -14.89 12.52 0.26
N PRO A 207 -15.33 12.63 1.55
CA PRO A 207 -16.19 11.64 2.15
C PRO A 207 -17.53 11.44 1.43
N PRO A 208 -18.29 12.48 1.03
CA PRO A 208 -19.58 12.27 0.37
C PRO A 208 -19.45 11.62 -1.01
N ILE A 209 -18.36 11.92 -1.76
CA ILE A 209 -18.10 11.27 -3.06
C ILE A 209 -17.70 9.82 -2.83
N ALA A 210 -16.78 9.57 -1.90
CA ALA A 210 -16.29 8.23 -1.57
C ALA A 210 -17.43 7.33 -1.10
N LYS A 211 -18.32 7.83 -0.23
CA LYS A 211 -19.50 7.08 0.20
C LYS A 211 -20.41 6.74 -0.96
N ALA A 212 -20.77 7.71 -1.79
CA ALA A 212 -21.64 7.50 -2.93
C ALA A 212 -21.03 6.51 -3.94
N MET A 213 -19.71 6.55 -4.15
CA MET A 213 -19.01 5.54 -4.96
C MET A 213 -19.04 4.17 -4.31
N GLY A 214 -18.75 4.07 -3.02
CA GLY A 214 -18.78 2.82 -2.28
C GLY A 214 -20.15 2.13 -2.32
N ASP A 215 -21.23 2.91 -2.31
CA ASP A 215 -22.59 2.42 -2.45
C ASP A 215 -22.89 1.94 -3.89
N ALA A 216 -22.26 2.56 -4.90
CA ALA A 216 -22.44 2.21 -6.32
C ALA A 216 -21.57 1.03 -6.79
N LEU A 217 -20.46 0.73 -6.10
CA LEU A 217 -19.58 -0.38 -6.48
C LEU A 217 -20.28 -1.73 -6.27
N PRO A 218 -20.22 -2.64 -7.25
CA PRO A 218 -20.85 -3.96 -7.18
C PRO A 218 -20.07 -4.94 -6.33
N GLY A 219 -20.70 -6.09 -6.07
CA GLY A 219 -20.07 -7.25 -5.44
C GLY A 219 -20.03 -7.21 -3.92
N ASP A 220 -19.44 -8.25 -3.36
CA ASP A 220 -19.37 -8.46 -1.92
C ASP A 220 -18.20 -7.71 -1.27
N ALA A 221 -18.38 -7.43 0.01
CA ALA A 221 -17.39 -6.75 0.86
C ALA A 221 -16.71 -7.72 1.85
N HIS A 222 -16.66 -9.03 1.52
CA HIS A 222 -16.07 -10.02 2.41
C HIS A 222 -14.55 -9.87 2.45
N LEU A 223 -14.03 -9.62 3.64
CA LEU A 223 -12.59 -9.57 3.87
C LEU A 223 -11.95 -10.94 3.63
N PRO A 224 -10.72 -11.00 3.09
CA PRO A 224 -9.97 -12.24 2.99
C PRO A 224 -9.84 -12.93 4.36
N LYS A 225 -10.00 -14.26 4.39
CA LYS A 225 -9.99 -15.04 5.63
C LYS A 225 -8.77 -14.75 6.54
N PRO A 226 -7.54 -14.59 6.04
CA PRO A 226 -6.43 -14.20 6.90
C PRO A 226 -6.64 -12.88 7.65
N VAL A 227 -7.34 -11.91 7.06
CA VAL A 227 -7.63 -10.62 7.71
C VAL A 227 -8.58 -10.79 8.89
N THR A 228 -9.58 -11.64 8.75
CA THR A 228 -10.58 -11.88 9.81
C THR A 228 -10.00 -12.64 11.00
N LEU A 229 -8.86 -13.32 10.86
CA LEU A 229 -8.15 -14.01 11.92
C LEU A 229 -7.23 -13.09 12.74
N LEU A 230 -6.93 -11.88 12.23
CA LEU A 230 -6.12 -10.93 12.98
C LEU A 230 -6.87 -10.38 14.18
N PRO A 231 -6.30 -10.40 15.39
CA PRO A 231 -6.92 -9.79 16.57
C PRO A 231 -7.36 -8.36 16.32
N VAL A 232 -8.50 -7.97 16.86
CA VAL A 232 -9.00 -6.59 16.77
C VAL A 232 -8.42 -5.72 17.90
N ALA A 233 -8.27 -6.32 19.10
CA ALA A 233 -7.73 -5.61 20.26
C ALA A 233 -6.31 -5.11 20.00
N ASN A 234 -6.04 -3.86 20.38
CA ASN A 234 -4.74 -3.19 20.22
C ASN A 234 -4.26 -3.01 18.78
N ARG A 235 -5.05 -3.38 17.77
CA ARG A 235 -4.73 -3.14 16.37
C ARG A 235 -4.86 -1.64 16.05
N LEU A 236 -3.86 -1.10 15.37
CA LEU A 236 -3.90 0.30 14.91
C LEU A 236 -5.05 0.49 13.91
N PRO A 237 -5.75 1.64 13.96
CA PRO A 237 -6.71 1.99 12.93
C PRO A 237 -6.07 1.91 11.54
N MET A 238 -6.75 1.30 10.57
CA MET A 238 -6.24 1.04 9.21
C MET A 238 -4.89 0.29 9.14
N GLY A 239 -4.41 -0.24 10.26
CA GLY A 239 -3.14 -0.95 10.37
C GLY A 239 -3.23 -2.41 9.94
N VAL A 240 -3.69 -2.67 8.71
CA VAL A 240 -3.69 -4.00 8.09
C VAL A 240 -3.07 -3.89 6.70
N SER A 241 -2.14 -4.79 6.39
CA SER A 241 -1.61 -5.00 5.05
C SER A 241 -1.92 -6.43 4.61
N TYR A 242 -2.37 -6.62 3.38
CA TYR A 242 -2.64 -7.93 2.80
C TYR A 242 -1.72 -8.19 1.63
N ALA A 243 -0.97 -9.28 1.70
CA ALA A 243 -0.16 -9.77 0.58
C ALA A 243 -0.98 -10.80 -0.20
N ALA A 244 -1.28 -10.51 -1.47
CA ALA A 244 -2.00 -11.44 -2.35
C ALA A 244 -1.12 -12.60 -2.83
N LYS A 245 0.18 -12.55 -2.55
CA LYS A 245 1.17 -13.57 -2.91
C LYS A 245 2.00 -13.93 -1.68
N ASP A 246 3.28 -13.88 -1.73
CA ASP A 246 4.19 -14.33 -0.68
C ASP A 246 4.26 -13.35 0.49
N LEU A 247 3.66 -13.70 1.63
CA LEU A 247 3.70 -12.88 2.83
C LEU A 247 5.14 -12.72 3.35
N LEU A 248 5.49 -11.55 3.88
CA LEU A 248 6.84 -11.17 4.30
C LEU A 248 7.89 -11.25 3.18
N GLY A 249 7.49 -11.37 1.91
CA GLY A 249 8.42 -11.57 0.80
C GLY A 249 9.09 -12.95 0.79
N VAL A 250 8.66 -13.89 1.63
CA VAL A 250 9.23 -15.24 1.69
C VAL A 250 8.51 -16.14 0.69
N ALA A 251 9.21 -16.51 -0.38
CA ALA A 251 8.67 -17.35 -1.44
C ALA A 251 8.08 -18.66 -0.89
N GLY A 252 6.86 -18.99 -1.33
CA GLY A 252 6.14 -20.19 -0.92
C GLY A 252 5.36 -20.06 0.40
N THR A 253 5.35 -18.89 1.04
CA THR A 253 4.41 -18.65 2.16
C THR A 253 3.00 -18.42 1.67
N GLY A 254 2.82 -17.89 0.43
CA GLY A 254 1.54 -17.60 -0.20
C GLY A 254 0.83 -16.40 0.43
N PRO A 255 -0.46 -16.16 0.07
CA PRO A 255 -1.19 -14.99 0.51
C PRO A 255 -1.45 -14.99 2.02
N GLY A 256 -1.48 -13.78 2.62
CA GLY A 256 -1.71 -13.61 4.04
C GLY A 256 -1.92 -12.16 4.46
N ALA A 257 -2.30 -11.97 5.72
CA ALA A 257 -2.53 -10.66 6.30
C ALA A 257 -1.50 -10.34 7.38
N LEU A 258 -1.10 -9.08 7.47
CA LEU A 258 -0.22 -8.52 8.47
C LEU A 258 -0.93 -7.37 9.17
N GLY A 259 -1.10 -7.45 10.48
CA GLY A 259 -1.66 -6.39 11.32
C GLY A 259 -0.57 -5.69 12.12
N PHE A 260 -0.75 -4.39 12.35
CA PHE A 260 0.11 -3.54 13.16
C PHE A 260 -0.58 -3.23 14.49
N TYR A 261 0.13 -3.39 15.59
CA TYR A 261 -0.43 -3.36 16.94
C TYR A 261 0.36 -2.46 17.87
N ARG A 262 -0.38 -1.87 18.84
CA ARG A 262 0.22 -1.10 19.93
C ARG A 262 -0.46 -1.46 21.24
N ASP A 263 0.34 -1.89 22.21
CA ASP A 263 -0.11 -2.24 23.57
C ASP A 263 0.74 -1.45 24.58
N GLY A 264 0.22 -0.32 25.04
CA GLY A 264 1.00 0.64 25.79
C GLY A 264 2.20 1.16 25.00
N ALA A 265 3.40 0.89 25.50
CA ALA A 265 4.66 1.25 24.83
C ALA A 265 5.15 0.20 23.83
N GLU A 266 4.57 -1.00 23.85
CA GLU A 266 4.96 -2.08 22.96
C GLU A 266 4.36 -1.90 21.58
N ARG A 267 5.19 -2.11 20.56
CA ARG A 267 4.78 -2.19 19.17
C ARG A 267 5.11 -3.56 18.63
N TYR A 268 4.19 -4.15 17.89
CA TYR A 268 4.39 -5.47 17.32
C TYR A 268 3.51 -5.66 16.09
N ARG A 269 3.88 -6.64 15.30
CA ARG A 269 3.11 -7.08 14.13
C ARG A 269 2.58 -8.50 14.38
N VAL A 270 1.38 -8.76 13.89
CA VAL A 270 0.81 -10.12 13.85
C VAL A 270 0.48 -10.45 12.41
N PHE A 271 0.93 -11.58 11.93
CA PHE A 271 0.44 -12.08 10.65
C PHE A 271 -0.41 -13.33 10.80
N SER A 272 -1.26 -13.55 9.83
CA SER A 272 -2.06 -14.77 9.69
C SER A 272 -2.05 -15.25 8.25
N LEU A 273 -2.01 -16.56 8.10
CA LEU A 273 -2.10 -17.27 6.83
C LEU A 273 -3.15 -18.38 6.98
N THR A 274 -3.95 -18.60 5.98
CA THR A 274 -4.83 -19.78 5.90
C THR A 274 -4.49 -20.56 4.66
N ARG A 275 -4.35 -21.86 4.79
CA ARG A 275 -4.10 -22.80 3.68
C ARG A 275 -5.30 -23.70 3.45
N ALA A 276 -5.27 -24.42 2.34
CA ALA A 276 -6.35 -25.34 1.99
C ALA A 276 -6.49 -26.45 3.05
N ASP A 277 -5.38 -26.92 3.59
CA ASP A 277 -5.30 -28.04 4.52
C ASP A 277 -4.12 -27.91 5.51
N ASP A 278 -4.04 -28.85 6.43
CA ASP A 278 -2.99 -28.95 7.46
C ASP A 278 -1.59 -29.18 6.86
N ASP A 279 -1.49 -29.96 5.81
CA ASP A 279 -0.18 -30.30 5.20
C ASP A 279 0.40 -29.08 4.45
N SER A 280 -0.42 -28.36 3.73
CA SER A 280 -0.04 -27.08 3.12
C SER A 280 0.42 -26.06 4.16
N ALA A 281 -0.19 -26.03 5.34
CA ALA A 281 0.25 -25.16 6.44
C ALA A 281 1.58 -25.63 7.07
N LYS A 282 1.80 -26.94 7.17
CA LYS A 282 3.12 -27.51 7.56
C LYS A 282 4.23 -27.12 6.58
N ASP A 283 3.93 -27.11 5.28
CA ASP A 283 4.90 -26.71 4.27
C ASP A 283 5.30 -25.23 4.39
N VAL A 284 4.38 -24.34 4.79
CA VAL A 284 4.73 -22.96 5.16
C VAL A 284 5.74 -22.93 6.30
N LEU A 285 5.51 -23.69 7.39
CA LEU A 285 6.46 -23.75 8.50
C LEU A 285 7.82 -24.33 8.07
N LYS A 286 7.83 -25.36 7.21
CA LYS A 286 9.07 -25.90 6.63
C LYS A 286 9.81 -24.83 5.82
N THR A 287 9.09 -24.01 5.08
CA THR A 287 9.66 -22.89 4.32
C THR A 287 10.28 -21.86 5.25
N LEU A 288 9.59 -21.46 6.32
CA LEU A 288 10.09 -20.51 7.30
C LEU A 288 11.29 -21.06 8.10
N ARG A 289 11.38 -22.38 8.30
CA ARG A 289 12.55 -23.04 8.91
C ARG A 289 13.82 -22.99 8.04
N LYS A 290 13.70 -22.68 6.75
CA LYS A 290 14.85 -22.48 5.85
C LYS A 290 15.40 -21.05 5.89
N VAL A 291 14.71 -20.13 6.53
CA VAL A 291 15.23 -18.77 6.77
C VAL A 291 16.51 -18.90 7.62
N GLU A 292 17.54 -18.16 7.26
CA GLU A 292 18.82 -18.20 7.94
C GLU A 292 18.66 -17.93 9.47
N GLY A 293 19.27 -18.77 10.28
CA GLY A 293 19.18 -18.68 11.75
C GLY A 293 17.85 -19.14 12.36
N ALA A 294 16.93 -19.69 11.56
CA ALA A 294 15.66 -20.18 12.06
C ALA A 294 15.87 -21.41 12.98
N LYS A 295 15.06 -21.47 14.07
CA LYS A 295 15.10 -22.56 15.04
C LYS A 295 13.69 -23.05 15.36
N ALA A 296 13.48 -24.37 15.39
CA ALA A 296 12.24 -24.95 15.89
C ALA A 296 12.17 -24.75 17.41
N LEU A 297 11.03 -24.31 17.90
CA LEU A 297 10.76 -24.25 19.33
C LEU A 297 10.20 -25.58 19.80
N LYS A 298 10.80 -26.15 20.87
CA LYS A 298 10.37 -27.42 21.48
C LYS A 298 9.48 -27.15 22.69
N ASP A 299 8.66 -28.11 23.05
CA ASP A 299 7.84 -28.13 24.27
C ASP A 299 6.90 -26.92 24.42
N THR A 300 6.47 -26.36 23.30
CA THR A 300 5.62 -25.17 23.28
C THR A 300 4.13 -25.46 23.28
N GLY A 301 3.72 -26.72 23.07
CA GLY A 301 2.33 -27.12 22.89
C GLY A 301 1.73 -26.77 21.50
N VAL A 302 2.50 -26.09 20.64
CA VAL A 302 2.18 -25.83 19.25
C VAL A 302 3.43 -26.07 18.39
N ASP A 303 3.24 -26.45 17.11
CA ASP A 303 4.36 -26.54 16.17
C ASP A 303 4.81 -25.11 15.85
N ALA A 304 6.01 -24.74 16.30
CA ALA A 304 6.48 -23.37 16.24
C ALA A 304 7.93 -23.24 15.78
N VAL A 305 8.24 -22.07 15.21
CA VAL A 305 9.57 -21.67 14.74
C VAL A 305 9.87 -20.23 15.15
N VAL A 306 11.11 -19.94 15.48
CA VAL A 306 11.64 -18.58 15.66
C VAL A 306 12.68 -18.30 14.60
N PHE A 307 12.64 -17.10 14.02
CA PHE A 307 13.63 -16.60 13.08
C PHE A 307 13.71 -15.08 13.11
N SER A 308 14.73 -14.54 12.46
CA SER A 308 14.86 -13.10 12.26
C SER A 308 15.11 -12.82 10.79
N MET A 309 14.50 -11.77 10.27
CA MET A 309 14.68 -11.33 8.90
C MET A 309 14.64 -9.82 8.79
N ARG A 310 15.09 -9.29 7.68
CA ARG A 310 14.91 -7.87 7.32
C ARG A 310 13.74 -7.73 6.38
N ASP A 311 12.99 -6.66 6.53
CA ASP A 311 11.92 -6.31 5.58
C ASP A 311 12.55 -5.83 4.24
N GLU A 312 13.65 -5.05 4.35
CA GLU A 312 14.50 -4.58 3.24
C GLU A 312 15.96 -4.68 3.66
N GLU A 313 16.89 -4.64 2.72
CA GLU A 313 18.33 -4.82 2.97
C GLU A 313 18.88 -3.84 4.02
N SER A 314 18.44 -2.59 3.98
CA SER A 314 18.83 -1.54 4.92
C SER A 314 18.06 -1.56 6.25
N SER A 315 16.99 -2.34 6.35
CA SER A 315 16.13 -2.39 7.53
C SER A 315 16.78 -3.17 8.67
N PRO A 316 16.44 -2.86 9.95
CA PRO A 316 16.90 -3.67 11.07
C PRO A 316 16.30 -5.08 11.03
N LEU A 317 16.98 -6.04 11.68
CA LEU A 317 16.47 -7.40 11.82
C LEU A 317 15.21 -7.42 12.71
N VAL A 318 14.15 -8.01 12.19
CA VAL A 318 12.88 -8.25 12.88
C VAL A 318 12.83 -9.69 13.35
N GLY A 319 12.65 -9.90 14.66
CA GLY A 319 12.50 -11.23 15.25
C GLY A 319 11.03 -11.67 15.20
N TRP A 320 10.80 -12.87 14.68
CA TRP A 320 9.48 -13.49 14.56
C TRP A 320 9.39 -14.78 15.38
N VAL A 321 8.24 -15.00 16.01
CA VAL A 321 7.78 -16.31 16.52
C VAL A 321 6.55 -16.69 15.73
N VAL A 322 6.56 -17.87 15.13
CA VAL A 322 5.49 -18.35 14.26
C VAL A 322 5.01 -19.71 14.75
N GLY A 323 3.71 -19.89 14.85
CA GLY A 323 3.09 -21.14 15.24
C GLY A 323 1.96 -21.54 14.30
N ARG A 324 1.56 -22.82 14.36
CA ARG A 324 0.55 -23.41 13.49
C ARG A 324 -0.49 -24.22 14.29
N LYS A 325 -1.76 -24.14 13.85
CA LYS A 325 -2.86 -25.04 14.28
C LYS A 325 -3.73 -25.35 13.07
N GLY A 326 -3.86 -26.62 12.71
CA GLY A 326 -4.60 -27.03 11.51
C GLY A 326 -4.05 -26.31 10.27
N SER A 327 -4.92 -25.79 9.45
CA SER A 327 -4.59 -25.07 8.21
C SER A 327 -4.17 -23.61 8.44
N THR A 328 -4.06 -23.14 9.68
CA THR A 328 -3.75 -21.75 10.02
C THR A 328 -2.34 -21.60 10.57
N VAL A 329 -1.61 -20.60 10.06
CA VAL A 329 -0.29 -20.20 10.55
C VAL A 329 -0.39 -18.77 11.05
N VAL A 330 0.14 -18.51 12.24
CA VAL A 330 0.15 -17.20 12.88
C VAL A 330 1.56 -16.86 13.31
N GLY A 331 2.00 -15.63 13.07
CA GLY A 331 3.27 -15.15 13.56
C GLY A 331 3.13 -13.82 14.29
N VAL A 332 3.99 -13.63 15.31
CA VAL A 332 4.15 -12.36 16.02
C VAL A 332 5.58 -11.90 15.88
N GLY A 333 5.76 -10.68 15.41
CA GLY A 333 7.07 -10.07 15.18
C GLY A 333 7.22 -8.70 15.83
N ASP A 334 8.46 -8.24 15.95
CA ASP A 334 8.76 -6.88 16.36
C ASP A 334 8.22 -5.89 15.34
N GLU A 335 7.78 -4.73 15.78
CA GLU A 335 7.58 -3.55 14.95
C GLU A 335 8.72 -2.57 15.25
N LEU A 336 9.67 -2.50 14.32
CA LEU A 336 10.82 -1.60 14.42
C LEU A 336 10.52 -0.36 13.60
N PHE A 337 10.00 0.64 14.27
CA PHE A 337 9.65 1.90 13.64
C PHE A 337 10.90 2.76 13.39
N VAL A 338 11.09 3.19 12.14
CA VAL A 338 12.08 4.19 11.77
C VAL A 338 11.36 5.53 11.64
N LEU A 339 11.48 6.39 12.64
CA LEU A 339 11.06 7.78 12.54
C LEU A 339 11.87 8.47 11.44
N ARG A 340 11.23 9.28 10.60
CA ARG A 340 11.89 10.07 9.56
C ARG A 340 13.13 10.76 10.12
N GLY A 341 14.32 10.34 9.70
CA GLY A 341 15.59 10.93 10.06
C GLY A 341 16.25 10.43 11.34
N LYS A 342 15.66 9.54 12.12
CA LYS A 342 16.32 8.83 13.23
C LYS A 342 15.93 7.38 13.21
N ALA A 343 16.88 6.50 12.89
CA ALA A 343 16.73 5.09 13.22
C ALA A 343 16.64 5.02 14.75
N ASP A 344 15.45 4.72 15.27
CA ASP A 344 15.32 4.40 16.69
C ASP A 344 15.89 3.00 16.90
N SER A 345 17.21 2.94 17.09
CA SER A 345 17.95 1.69 17.35
C SER A 345 17.51 1.01 18.65
N GLN A 346 16.61 1.62 19.40
CA GLN A 346 16.09 1.15 20.67
C GLN A 346 14.58 0.84 20.67
N ALA A 347 13.96 0.64 19.50
CA ALA A 347 12.61 0.09 19.49
C ALA A 347 12.57 -1.15 20.37
N ALA A 348 11.77 -1.12 21.42
CA ALA A 348 11.73 -2.18 22.42
C ALA A 348 11.30 -3.50 21.76
N ARG A 349 12.24 -4.41 21.62
CA ARG A 349 11.96 -5.76 21.12
C ARG A 349 11.12 -6.51 22.13
N ILE A 350 10.09 -7.17 21.65
CA ILE A 350 9.25 -8.01 22.51
C ILE A 350 10.00 -9.32 22.79
N PRO A 351 10.07 -9.77 24.06
CA PRO A 351 10.66 -11.05 24.40
C PRO A 351 10.02 -12.21 23.63
N GLU A 352 10.83 -13.20 23.24
CA GLU A 352 10.38 -14.39 22.49
C GLU A 352 9.22 -15.12 23.21
N ALA A 353 9.32 -15.28 24.52
CA ALA A 353 8.26 -15.90 25.32
C ALA A 353 6.92 -15.17 25.19
N LYS A 354 6.93 -13.83 25.19
CA LYS A 354 5.71 -13.02 25.03
C LYS A 354 5.15 -13.08 23.60
N LYS A 355 6.02 -13.17 22.59
CA LYS A 355 5.58 -13.42 21.20
C LYS A 355 4.89 -14.77 21.10
N LEU A 356 5.46 -15.81 21.72
CA LEU A 356 4.87 -17.16 21.75
C LEU A 356 3.52 -17.20 22.46
N GLU A 357 3.35 -16.50 23.57
CA GLU A 357 2.06 -16.37 24.25
C GLU A 357 1.01 -15.74 23.33
N ARG A 358 1.36 -14.65 22.64
CA ARG A 358 0.45 -14.00 21.69
C ARG A 358 0.10 -14.91 20.51
N VAL A 359 1.07 -15.65 19.97
CA VAL A 359 0.80 -16.66 18.92
C VAL A 359 -0.20 -17.69 19.40
N LYS A 360 -0.01 -18.25 20.63
CA LYS A 360 -0.92 -19.22 21.21
C LYS A 360 -2.31 -18.65 21.43
N ALA A 361 -2.41 -17.42 21.92
CA ALA A 361 -3.70 -16.76 22.13
C ALA A 361 -4.49 -16.64 20.82
N VAL A 362 -3.86 -16.20 19.73
CA VAL A 362 -4.52 -16.12 18.41
C VAL A 362 -4.90 -17.51 17.89
N LEU A 363 -4.03 -18.52 18.05
CA LEU A 363 -4.31 -19.88 17.62
C LEU A 363 -5.39 -20.57 18.46
N ALA A 364 -5.63 -20.16 19.72
CA ALA A 364 -6.72 -20.69 20.54
C ALA A 364 -8.10 -20.42 19.93
N ASP A 365 -8.27 -19.25 19.30
CA ASP A 365 -9.51 -18.82 18.65
C ASP A 365 -9.73 -19.48 17.28
N VAL A 366 -8.72 -20.16 16.74
CA VAL A 366 -8.83 -20.91 15.47
C VAL A 366 -9.59 -22.21 15.73
N LYS A 367 -10.74 -22.35 15.07
CA LYS A 367 -11.62 -23.55 15.12
C LYS A 367 -11.07 -24.67 14.26
#